data_37507344024cc586579a10692f3e1f6c
#
_entry.id   37507344024cc586579a10692f3e1f6c
#
_cell.length_a   1.000
_cell.length_b   1.000
_cell.length_c   1.000
_cell.angle_alpha   90.00
_cell.angle_beta   90.00
_cell.angle_gamma   90.00
#
_symmetry.space_group_name_H-M   'P 1'
#
loop_
_entity.id
_entity.type
_entity.pdbx_description
1 polymer ?
#
loop_
_entity_poly.entity_id
_entity_poly.type
_entity_poly.pdbx_seq_one_letter_code
_entity_poly.pdbx_strand_id
1 'polypeptide(L)'
;DIKLFGFYDNDIVYGIAEASKVQVNGDETAVMPMNHIYIIDTQLNVVKEYDPGESYIIGVSLNESSIEIELAKEVSNDGIITYEETSKDYLLNNKEEIVEDAEAVKVYDSIRLNETHIQFSNLKETVPITQVTRALAAGKDVSLIIENTPVNDRYYLFTRGRLFKEFTSIASAILAGGEYAGTVVSSNKSILWQKDGRASEADTGIETIGTGDSLTMIIEALCNYEGEQTPVITAGMTVMEALEANLSRQAVSLNGIGLSDVLDFVSRGRPVIVQTDENTYVMIVGYNESYLFVANPEKGTVSDWNYGHFKDEFKNKGNLFYSYY
;
A
#
# COMPACT_ATOMS: atom_id res chain seq x y z
N ASP A 1 8.07 34.41 12.81
CA ASP A 1 7.36 33.37 12.01
C ASP A 1 8.02 32.03 12.20
N ILE A 2 7.23 30.95 12.13
CA ILE A 2 7.68 29.57 12.30
C ILE A 2 7.38 28.79 11.02
N LYS A 3 8.37 28.01 10.54
CA LYS A 3 8.22 27.11 9.41
C LYS A 3 8.45 25.67 9.89
N LEU A 4 7.43 24.82 9.74
CA LEU A 4 7.53 23.40 10.02
C LEU A 4 8.11 22.67 8.80
N PHE A 5 9.16 21.85 9.00
CA PHE A 5 9.78 21.05 7.94
C PHE A 5 9.28 19.62 7.93
N GLY A 6 8.86 19.10 9.08
CA GLY A 6 8.34 17.73 9.18
C GLY A 6 8.87 17.00 10.41
N PHE A 7 8.94 15.68 10.28
CA PHE A 7 9.41 14.81 11.35
C PHE A 7 10.70 14.12 10.91
N TYR A 8 11.66 14.09 11.83
CA TYR A 8 12.91 13.38 11.69
C TYR A 8 13.08 12.43 12.90
N ASP A 9 13.10 11.13 12.66
CA ASP A 9 13.17 10.10 13.72
C ASP A 9 12.12 10.22 14.86
N ASN A 10 10.90 10.64 14.57
CA ASN A 10 9.81 10.97 15.49
C ASN A 10 9.91 12.37 16.15
N ASP A 11 10.97 13.09 15.97
CA ASP A 11 11.14 14.43 16.48
C ASP A 11 10.64 15.46 15.45
N ILE A 12 10.14 16.58 15.92
CA ILE A 12 9.62 17.67 15.07
C ILE A 12 10.78 18.59 14.72
N VAL A 13 10.92 18.92 13.44
CA VAL A 13 11.90 19.88 12.93
C VAL A 13 11.19 21.15 12.46
N TYR A 14 11.54 22.27 13.05
CA TYR A 14 11.00 23.57 12.64
C TYR A 14 12.06 24.69 12.69
N GLY A 15 11.86 25.70 11.88
CA GLY A 15 12.71 26.88 11.84
C GLY A 15 11.98 28.13 12.30
N ILE A 16 12.75 29.10 12.83
CA ILE A 16 12.26 30.42 13.26
C ILE A 16 12.87 31.49 12.39
N ALA A 17 12.03 32.38 11.87
CA ALA A 17 12.44 33.59 11.13
C ALA A 17 11.88 34.82 11.77
N GLU A 18 12.61 35.95 11.63
CA GLU A 18 12.09 37.25 11.97
C GLU A 18 11.03 37.66 10.94
N ALA A 19 9.84 38.05 11.41
CA ALA A 19 8.74 38.44 10.53
C ALA A 19 9.08 39.60 9.59
N SER A 20 9.96 40.50 10.04
CA SER A 20 10.44 41.67 9.26
C SER A 20 11.33 41.30 8.07
N LYS A 21 11.87 40.06 8.06
CA LYS A 21 12.80 39.57 7.01
C LYS A 21 12.13 38.62 6.01
N VAL A 22 10.91 38.23 6.26
CA VAL A 22 10.14 37.37 5.32
C VAL A 22 9.79 38.20 4.08
N GLN A 23 10.16 37.71 2.91
CA GLN A 23 9.92 38.35 1.62
C GLN A 23 8.96 37.52 0.78
N VAL A 24 7.98 38.17 0.18
CA VAL A 24 7.07 37.54 -0.77
C VAL A 24 7.42 38.03 -2.17
N ASN A 25 7.87 37.16 -3.03
CA ASN A 25 8.20 37.49 -4.42
C ASN A 25 6.91 37.70 -5.24
N GLY A 26 7.03 38.36 -6.39
CA GLY A 26 5.88 38.63 -7.25
C GLY A 26 5.22 37.44 -7.90
N ASP A 27 5.81 36.24 -7.75
CA ASP A 27 5.29 34.90 -8.17
C ASP A 27 4.63 34.13 -7.01
N GLU A 28 4.33 34.84 -5.90
CA GLU A 28 3.76 34.26 -4.66
C GLU A 28 4.70 33.31 -3.90
N THR A 29 5.96 33.15 -4.31
CA THR A 29 6.94 32.40 -3.53
C THR A 29 7.44 33.25 -2.37
N ALA A 30 7.42 32.70 -1.15
CA ALA A 30 7.92 33.33 0.04
C ALA A 30 9.33 32.84 0.37
N VAL A 31 10.29 33.74 0.43
CA VAL A 31 11.62 33.49 1.02
C VAL A 31 11.54 33.79 2.50
N MET A 32 11.75 32.77 3.33
CA MET A 32 11.72 32.86 4.78
C MET A 32 13.13 32.59 5.34
N PRO A 33 13.95 33.65 5.51
CA PRO A 33 15.29 33.50 6.04
C PRO A 33 15.23 33.23 7.54
N MET A 34 15.55 32.01 7.95
CA MET A 34 15.47 31.61 9.34
C MET A 34 16.82 31.76 10.03
N ASN A 35 16.78 32.11 11.30
CA ASN A 35 17.96 32.29 12.15
C ASN A 35 18.24 31.07 13.03
N HIS A 36 17.27 30.19 13.24
CA HIS A 36 17.46 28.98 14.04
C HIS A 36 16.61 27.86 13.50
N ILE A 37 17.10 26.61 13.65
CA ILE A 37 16.32 25.38 13.52
C ILE A 37 16.31 24.70 14.87
N TYR A 38 15.15 24.20 15.25
CA TYR A 38 14.93 23.42 16.45
C TYR A 38 14.45 22.03 16.10
N ILE A 39 15.00 21.03 16.80
CA ILE A 39 14.51 19.68 16.82
C ILE A 39 13.96 19.42 18.21
N ILE A 40 12.69 19.09 18.30
CA ILE A 40 12.01 18.83 19.57
C ILE A 40 11.43 17.41 19.60
N ASP A 41 11.53 16.76 20.76
CA ASP A 41 10.99 15.43 20.99
C ASP A 41 9.45 15.42 21.14
N THR A 42 8.88 14.24 21.29
CA THR A 42 7.42 14.06 21.50
C THR A 42 6.91 14.67 22.81
N GLN A 43 7.79 15.06 23.72
CA GLN A 43 7.49 15.70 25.00
C GLN A 43 7.71 17.22 24.94
N LEU A 44 8.02 17.75 23.74
CA LEU A 44 8.31 19.17 23.46
C LEU A 44 9.62 19.68 24.10
N ASN A 45 10.55 18.80 24.44
CA ASN A 45 11.88 19.23 24.84
C ASN A 45 12.75 19.50 23.60
N VAL A 46 13.58 20.55 23.66
CA VAL A 46 14.54 20.82 22.61
C VAL A 46 15.66 19.77 22.69
N VAL A 47 15.74 18.91 21.69
CA VAL A 47 16.78 17.89 21.53
C VAL A 47 18.02 18.49 20.90
N LYS A 48 17.83 19.35 19.92
CA LYS A 48 18.92 20.04 19.23
C LYS A 48 18.47 21.40 18.72
N GLU A 49 19.40 22.34 18.78
CA GLU A 49 19.29 23.69 18.19
C GLU A 49 20.45 23.87 17.21
N TYR A 50 20.14 24.43 16.06
CA TYR A 50 21.14 24.82 15.07
C TYR A 50 21.07 26.31 14.82
N ASP A 51 22.21 26.98 15.04
CA ASP A 51 22.44 28.43 14.80
C ASP A 51 23.40 28.56 13.61
N PRO A 52 23.00 29.19 12.51
CA PRO A 52 23.84 29.42 11.33
C PRO A 52 24.85 30.55 11.52
N GLY A 53 24.90 31.20 12.69
CA GLY A 53 25.78 32.32 12.98
C GLY A 53 25.43 33.58 12.18
N GLU A 54 26.35 34.03 11.31
CA GLU A 54 26.15 35.23 10.47
C GLU A 54 25.34 34.94 9.18
N SER A 55 24.93 33.71 8.96
CA SER A 55 24.15 33.28 7.78
C SER A 55 22.67 33.14 8.12
N TYR A 56 21.84 32.96 7.11
CA TYR A 56 20.43 32.65 7.22
C TYR A 56 20.16 31.27 6.61
N ILE A 57 19.20 30.57 7.16
CA ILE A 57 18.73 29.31 6.64
C ILE A 57 17.57 29.59 5.68
N ILE A 58 17.70 29.21 4.42
CA ILE A 58 16.67 29.41 3.39
C ILE A 58 15.94 28.12 3.00
N GLY A 59 16.59 26.96 3.22
CA GLY A 59 16.04 25.64 2.92
C GLY A 59 16.47 24.59 3.93
N VAL A 60 15.61 23.60 4.13
CA VAL A 60 15.89 22.40 4.95
C VAL A 60 15.30 21.20 4.27
N SER A 61 16.11 20.17 4.06
CA SER A 61 15.70 18.88 3.51
C SER A 61 15.97 17.75 4.51
N LEU A 62 14.94 16.98 4.81
CA LEU A 62 15.02 15.86 5.74
C LEU A 62 15.32 14.58 4.96
N ASN A 63 16.51 14.02 5.15
CA ASN A 63 16.96 12.75 4.56
C ASN A 63 16.99 11.64 5.61
N GLU A 64 17.16 10.39 5.22
CA GLU A 64 17.12 9.24 6.15
C GLU A 64 18.16 9.31 7.27
N SER A 65 19.35 9.87 7.01
CA SER A 65 20.48 9.89 7.95
C SER A 65 20.99 11.30 8.30
N SER A 66 20.42 12.33 7.70
CA SER A 66 20.88 13.72 7.88
C SER A 66 19.79 14.73 7.61
N ILE A 67 19.93 15.90 8.21
CA ILE A 67 19.16 17.09 7.85
C ILE A 67 20.12 17.99 7.07
N GLU A 68 19.83 18.21 5.79
CA GLU A 68 20.55 19.14 4.94
C GLU A 68 20.00 20.55 5.11
N ILE A 69 20.88 21.53 5.32
CA ILE A 69 20.54 22.92 5.60
C ILE A 69 21.18 23.78 4.52
N GLU A 70 20.37 24.55 3.81
CA GLU A 70 20.81 25.51 2.80
C GLU A 70 21.01 26.88 3.45
N LEU A 71 22.24 27.39 3.37
CA LEU A 71 22.65 28.65 3.96
C LEU A 71 22.75 29.74 2.92
N ALA A 72 22.35 30.95 3.32
CA ALA A 72 22.45 32.17 2.50
C ALA A 72 23.00 33.35 3.30
N LYS A 73 23.56 34.32 2.60
CA LYS A 73 23.90 35.61 3.15
C LYS A 73 22.96 36.69 2.66
N GLU A 74 22.66 37.63 3.56
CA GLU A 74 21.92 38.82 3.23
C GLU A 74 22.78 39.75 2.38
N VAL A 75 22.30 40.16 1.21
CA VAL A 75 22.96 41.09 0.30
C VAL A 75 22.01 42.26 0.07
N SER A 76 22.51 43.47 0.25
CA SER A 76 21.74 44.70 0.01
C SER A 76 22.25 45.40 -1.25
N ASN A 77 21.43 45.44 -2.30
CA ASN A 77 21.70 46.17 -3.53
C ASN A 77 20.65 47.27 -3.72
N ASP A 78 21.06 48.50 -3.78
CA ASP A 78 20.19 49.68 -3.97
C ASP A 78 19.00 49.77 -2.99
N GLY A 79 19.22 49.30 -1.75
CA GLY A 79 18.18 49.27 -0.71
C GLY A 79 17.22 48.11 -0.79
N ILE A 80 17.41 47.18 -1.74
CA ILE A 80 16.68 45.92 -1.83
C ILE A 80 17.54 44.83 -1.16
N ILE A 81 16.96 44.17 -0.16
CA ILE A 81 17.59 43.05 0.53
C ILE A 81 17.24 41.75 -0.24
N THR A 82 18.27 40.99 -0.56
CA THR A 82 18.14 39.64 -1.16
C THR A 82 18.97 38.65 -0.37
N TYR A 83 18.68 37.33 -0.53
CA TYR A 83 19.41 36.26 0.13
C TYR A 83 20.10 35.41 -0.94
N GLU A 84 21.44 35.44 -0.95
CA GLU A 84 22.23 34.64 -1.91
C GLU A 84 22.72 33.36 -1.23
N GLU A 85 22.39 32.23 -1.85
CA GLU A 85 22.85 30.90 -1.39
C GLU A 85 24.37 30.83 -1.36
N THR A 86 24.94 30.35 -0.26
CA THR A 86 26.40 30.32 -0.05
C THR A 86 26.95 28.90 0.09
N SER A 87 26.34 28.10 0.92
CA SER A 87 26.81 26.72 1.23
C SER A 87 25.68 25.89 1.77
N LYS A 88 25.96 24.61 1.87
CA LYS A 88 25.09 23.64 2.58
C LYS A 88 25.81 23.17 3.83
N ASP A 89 25.04 22.97 4.89
CA ASP A 89 25.48 22.34 6.13
C ASP A 89 24.63 21.11 6.43
N TYR A 90 25.11 20.24 7.28
CA TYR A 90 24.46 18.95 7.56
C TYR A 90 24.43 18.68 9.06
N LEU A 91 23.25 18.44 9.59
CA LEU A 91 23.10 17.83 10.90
C LEU A 91 23.03 16.32 10.73
N LEU A 92 24.10 15.64 11.10
CA LEU A 92 24.15 14.19 11.15
C LEU A 92 23.43 13.73 12.41
N ASN A 93 22.69 12.64 12.31
CA ASN A 93 22.13 11.96 13.47
C ASN A 93 23.24 11.16 14.16
N ASN A 94 24.07 11.86 14.91
CA ASN A 94 25.01 11.22 15.84
C ASN A 94 24.22 10.68 17.02
N LYS A 95 23.39 9.66 16.82
CA LYS A 95 23.09 8.77 17.94
C LYS A 95 24.42 8.18 18.36
N GLU A 96 24.81 8.47 19.61
CA GLU A 96 26.01 7.95 20.24
C GLU A 96 26.22 6.50 19.83
N GLU A 97 27.48 6.14 19.55
CA GLU A 97 27.97 4.82 19.19
C GLU A 97 27.05 3.69 19.64
N ILE A 98 26.09 3.37 18.79
CA ILE A 98 25.47 2.05 18.85
C ILE A 98 26.61 1.12 18.50
N VAL A 99 27.02 0.35 19.51
CA VAL A 99 28.00 -0.72 19.47
C VAL A 99 28.25 -1.17 18.03
N GLU A 100 29.47 -0.98 17.54
CA GLU A 100 29.92 -1.24 16.15
C GLU A 100 29.59 -2.64 15.58
N ASP A 101 28.87 -3.47 16.33
CA ASP A 101 28.62 -4.88 16.06
C ASP A 101 27.17 -5.25 15.70
N ALA A 102 26.24 -4.30 15.61
CA ALA A 102 24.87 -4.61 15.25
C ALA A 102 24.31 -3.65 14.17
N GLU A 103 23.92 -4.21 13.04
CA GLU A 103 23.25 -3.48 11.96
C GLU A 103 21.79 -3.91 11.86
N ALA A 104 20.88 -2.93 11.82
CA ALA A 104 19.47 -3.21 11.56
C ALA A 104 19.26 -3.32 10.05
N VAL A 105 19.05 -4.53 9.58
CA VAL A 105 18.79 -4.80 8.17
C VAL A 105 17.28 -4.85 7.94
N LYS A 106 16.76 -3.96 7.08
CA LYS A 106 15.38 -4.04 6.61
C LYS A 106 15.32 -5.02 5.45
N VAL A 107 14.66 -6.15 5.66
CA VAL A 107 14.40 -7.13 4.61
C VAL A 107 12.99 -6.87 4.06
N TYR A 108 12.91 -6.61 2.76
CA TYR A 108 11.64 -6.51 2.06
C TYR A 108 11.28 -7.90 1.54
N ASP A 109 10.23 -8.47 2.09
CA ASP A 109 9.61 -9.68 1.57
C ASP A 109 8.34 -9.29 0.81
N SER A 110 8.11 -9.90 -0.36
CA SER A 110 6.89 -9.70 -1.15
C SER A 110 5.61 -10.13 -0.41
N ILE A 111 5.74 -10.95 0.61
CA ILE A 111 4.64 -11.47 1.44
C ILE A 111 4.54 -10.72 2.78
N ARG A 112 5.63 -10.12 3.27
CA ARG A 112 5.69 -9.45 4.57
C ARG A 112 6.10 -7.99 4.41
N LEU A 113 5.20 -7.08 4.76
CA LEU A 113 5.48 -5.64 4.78
C LEU A 113 6.49 -5.32 5.90
N ASN A 114 7.76 -5.20 5.56
CA ASN A 114 8.89 -4.79 6.43
C ASN A 114 9.11 -5.68 7.67
N GLU A 115 10.00 -6.62 7.57
CA GLU A 115 10.60 -7.28 8.73
C GLU A 115 11.92 -6.61 9.08
N THR A 116 12.09 -6.16 10.32
CA THR A 116 13.36 -5.60 10.79
C THR A 116 14.14 -6.72 11.49
N HIS A 117 15.30 -7.07 10.97
CA HIS A 117 16.22 -8.02 11.57
C HIS A 117 17.42 -7.28 12.17
N ILE A 118 17.87 -7.74 13.32
CA ILE A 118 19.15 -7.30 13.90
C ILE A 118 20.20 -8.30 13.46
N GLN A 119 21.13 -7.85 12.64
CA GLN A 119 22.28 -8.66 12.22
C GLN A 119 23.51 -8.22 12.99
N PHE A 120 24.14 -9.17 13.69
CA PHE A 120 25.39 -8.94 14.39
C PHE A 120 26.57 -9.31 13.47
N SER A 121 27.40 -8.33 13.14
CA SER A 121 28.51 -8.54 12.19
C SER A 121 29.75 -9.21 12.77
N ASN A 122 29.92 -9.20 14.09
CA ASN A 122 31.12 -9.72 14.77
C ASN A 122 30.82 -10.44 16.09
N LEU A 123 30.00 -11.48 16.05
CA LEU A 123 29.88 -12.38 17.19
C LEU A 123 31.20 -13.18 17.36
N LYS A 124 32.12 -12.70 18.18
CA LYS A 124 33.39 -13.40 18.51
C LYS A 124 33.20 -14.64 19.40
N GLU A 125 32.00 -14.81 19.96
CA GLU A 125 31.64 -15.97 20.78
C GLU A 125 30.24 -16.46 20.39
N THR A 126 30.07 -17.78 20.38
CA THR A 126 28.73 -18.39 20.23
C THR A 126 27.87 -17.95 21.41
N VAL A 127 26.95 -17.03 21.16
CA VAL A 127 25.89 -16.72 22.14
C VAL A 127 25.10 -17.98 22.36
N PRO A 128 25.06 -18.54 23.61
CA PRO A 128 24.22 -19.70 23.87
C PRO A 128 22.78 -19.30 23.67
N ILE A 129 22.18 -19.79 22.57
CA ILE A 129 20.76 -19.67 22.36
C ILE A 129 20.11 -20.58 23.40
N THR A 130 19.67 -20.01 24.50
CA THR A 130 18.82 -20.72 25.45
C THR A 130 17.45 -20.83 24.83
N GLN A 131 17.22 -21.90 24.11
CA GLN A 131 15.90 -22.27 23.66
C GLN A 131 15.11 -22.67 24.92
N VAL A 132 14.31 -21.74 25.44
CA VAL A 132 13.35 -22.04 26.50
C VAL A 132 12.23 -22.83 25.86
N THR A 133 12.44 -24.13 25.68
CA THR A 133 11.33 -25.06 25.54
C THR A 133 10.60 -25.03 26.88
N ARG A 134 9.50 -24.30 26.94
CA ARG A 134 8.48 -24.57 27.96
C ARG A 134 8.04 -25.99 27.72
N ALA A 135 8.57 -26.94 28.51
CA ALA A 135 7.97 -28.25 28.62
C ALA A 135 6.55 -28.01 29.13
N LEU A 136 5.57 -28.08 28.24
CA LEU A 136 4.20 -28.32 28.63
C LEU A 136 4.25 -29.64 29.39
N ALA A 137 4.04 -29.59 30.70
CA ALA A 137 3.97 -30.79 31.50
C ALA A 137 2.93 -31.72 30.87
N ALA A 138 3.39 -32.82 30.31
CA ALA A 138 2.53 -33.86 29.74
C ALA A 138 1.75 -34.51 30.89
N GLY A 139 0.62 -33.95 31.20
CA GLY A 139 -0.34 -34.47 32.13
C GLY A 139 -1.71 -34.35 31.52
N LYS A 140 -2.14 -35.42 30.83
CA LYS A 140 -3.50 -35.60 30.27
C LYS A 140 -3.83 -34.67 29.10
N ASP A 141 -4.16 -35.28 28.00
CA ASP A 141 -4.74 -34.80 26.75
C ASP A 141 -5.11 -33.30 26.75
N VAL A 142 -4.13 -32.45 26.41
CA VAL A 142 -4.40 -31.05 26.11
C VAL A 142 -4.87 -31.02 24.65
N SER A 143 -6.18 -31.13 24.46
CA SER A 143 -6.78 -30.74 23.20
C SER A 143 -6.70 -29.22 23.11
N LEU A 144 -5.85 -28.70 22.24
CA LEU A 144 -5.90 -27.31 21.78
C LEU A 144 -7.17 -27.21 20.92
N ILE A 145 -8.26 -26.77 21.55
CA ILE A 145 -9.42 -26.28 20.80
C ILE A 145 -8.99 -24.92 20.28
N ILE A 146 -8.49 -24.87 19.06
CA ILE A 146 -8.40 -23.62 18.31
C ILE A 146 -9.86 -23.33 17.93
N GLU A 147 -10.53 -22.51 18.74
CA GLU A 147 -11.76 -21.91 18.28
C GLU A 147 -11.39 -21.12 17.03
N ASN A 148 -11.80 -21.62 15.87
CA ASN A 148 -11.84 -20.86 14.65
C ASN A 148 -12.89 -19.77 14.86
N THR A 149 -12.54 -18.73 15.60
CA THR A 149 -13.30 -17.48 15.57
C THR A 149 -13.27 -17.07 14.10
N PRO A 150 -14.43 -16.95 13.44
CA PRO A 150 -14.42 -16.45 12.08
C PRO A 150 -13.69 -15.13 12.13
N VAL A 151 -12.52 -15.07 11.50
CA VAL A 151 -11.79 -13.84 11.34
C VAL A 151 -12.71 -12.99 10.46
N ASN A 152 -13.42 -12.06 11.08
CA ASN A 152 -14.17 -11.08 10.30
C ASN A 152 -13.16 -10.45 9.37
N ASP A 153 -13.37 -10.64 8.08
CA ASP A 153 -12.50 -10.12 7.05
C ASP A 153 -12.29 -8.64 7.26
N ARG A 154 -11.03 -8.32 7.50
CA ARG A 154 -10.64 -6.93 7.70
C ARG A 154 -9.65 -6.55 6.62
N TYR A 155 -9.87 -5.36 6.09
CA TYR A 155 -9.06 -4.80 5.02
C TYR A 155 -8.41 -3.52 5.54
N TYR A 156 -7.12 -3.42 5.38
CA TYR A 156 -6.33 -2.32 5.90
C TYR A 156 -5.86 -1.44 4.76
N LEU A 157 -6.19 -0.16 4.82
CA LEU A 157 -5.70 0.82 3.86
C LEU A 157 -4.44 1.48 4.41
N PHE A 158 -3.35 1.34 3.67
CA PHE A 158 -2.10 2.04 3.92
C PHE A 158 -1.93 3.17 2.92
N THR A 159 -1.56 4.35 3.41
CA THR A 159 -1.17 5.48 2.58
C THR A 159 0.10 6.10 3.13
N ARG A 160 1.03 6.48 2.25
CA ARG A 160 2.30 7.09 2.65
C ARG A 160 3.06 6.27 3.72
N GLY A 161 3.04 4.95 3.60
CA GLY A 161 3.72 4.03 4.52
C GLY A 161 3.07 3.86 5.90
N ARG A 162 1.86 4.39 6.13
CA ARG A 162 1.14 4.29 7.41
C ARG A 162 -0.23 3.67 7.24
N LEU A 163 -0.68 2.94 8.26
CA LEU A 163 -2.07 2.51 8.34
C LEU A 163 -2.98 3.74 8.44
N PHE A 164 -3.83 3.91 7.45
CA PHE A 164 -4.79 5.01 7.39
C PHE A 164 -6.11 4.64 8.05
N LYS A 165 -6.66 3.48 7.65
CA LYS A 165 -7.98 3.03 8.15
C LYS A 165 -8.18 1.54 7.94
N GLU A 166 -9.05 0.95 8.77
CA GLU A 166 -9.54 -0.42 8.68
C GLU A 166 -10.96 -0.42 8.10
N PHE A 167 -11.27 -1.42 7.28
CA PHE A 167 -12.55 -1.61 6.62
C PHE A 167 -13.02 -3.05 6.78
N THR A 168 -14.34 -3.25 6.79
CA THR A 168 -14.98 -4.56 6.74
C THR A 168 -15.38 -4.98 5.32
N SER A 169 -15.26 -4.07 4.35
CA SER A 169 -15.53 -4.30 2.94
C SER A 169 -14.32 -3.91 2.10
N ILE A 170 -13.88 -4.84 1.26
CA ILE A 170 -12.77 -4.61 0.33
C ILE A 170 -13.13 -3.49 -0.69
N ALA A 171 -14.38 -3.46 -1.15
CA ALA A 171 -14.86 -2.43 -2.07
C ALA A 171 -14.70 -1.03 -1.46
N SER A 172 -15.11 -0.86 -0.20
CA SER A 172 -14.94 0.41 0.51
C SER A 172 -13.46 0.77 0.73
N ALA A 173 -12.62 -0.22 0.98
CA ALA A 173 -11.18 -0.01 1.14
C ALA A 173 -10.53 0.43 -0.18
N ILE A 174 -10.90 -0.18 -1.31
CA ILE A 174 -10.39 0.17 -2.65
C ILE A 174 -10.85 1.57 -3.06
N LEU A 175 -12.13 1.91 -2.87
CA LEU A 175 -12.65 3.25 -3.16
C LEU A 175 -11.87 4.33 -2.38
N ALA A 176 -11.68 4.13 -1.07
CA ALA A 176 -10.87 5.03 -0.27
C ALA A 176 -9.39 5.02 -0.72
N GLY A 177 -8.83 3.86 -1.06
CA GLY A 177 -7.48 3.74 -1.61
C GLY A 177 -7.27 4.52 -2.89
N GLY A 178 -8.27 4.55 -3.76
CA GLY A 178 -8.28 5.36 -4.99
C GLY A 178 -8.20 6.86 -4.71
N GLU A 179 -8.88 7.33 -3.67
CA GLU A 179 -8.89 8.72 -3.26
C GLU A 179 -7.57 9.16 -2.60
N TYR A 180 -6.99 8.30 -1.75
CA TYR A 180 -5.80 8.64 -0.96
C TYR A 180 -4.49 8.05 -1.50
N ALA A 181 -4.47 7.58 -2.75
CA ALA A 181 -3.31 6.93 -3.38
C ALA A 181 -2.72 5.82 -2.51
N GLY A 182 -3.57 4.90 -2.06
CA GLY A 182 -3.23 3.91 -1.06
C GLY A 182 -3.03 2.50 -1.58
N THR A 183 -2.68 1.61 -0.66
CA THR A 183 -2.57 0.16 -0.84
C THR A 183 -3.51 -0.55 0.12
N VAL A 184 -4.33 -1.45 -0.40
CA VAL A 184 -5.27 -2.27 0.39
C VAL A 184 -4.63 -3.63 0.68
N VAL A 185 -4.60 -3.98 1.96
CA VAL A 185 -3.97 -5.19 2.49
C VAL A 185 -5.00 -5.97 3.29
N SER A 186 -5.01 -7.28 3.16
CA SER A 186 -5.87 -8.18 3.95
C SER A 186 -5.32 -8.45 5.36
N SER A 187 -6.10 -9.09 6.21
CA SER A 187 -5.71 -9.50 7.56
C SER A 187 -4.51 -10.48 7.56
N ASN A 188 -4.33 -11.27 6.50
CA ASN A 188 -3.18 -12.16 6.31
C ASN A 188 -1.94 -11.45 5.72
N LYS A 189 -1.97 -10.12 5.60
CA LYS A 189 -0.90 -9.24 5.07
C LYS A 189 -0.67 -9.35 3.56
N SER A 190 -1.57 -9.95 2.80
CA SER A 190 -1.49 -9.96 1.34
C SER A 190 -1.94 -8.62 0.77
N ILE A 191 -1.20 -8.08 -0.19
CA ILE A 191 -1.62 -6.90 -0.95
C ILE A 191 -2.73 -7.33 -1.90
N LEU A 192 -3.91 -6.75 -1.71
CA LEU A 192 -5.08 -7.06 -2.52
C LEU A 192 -5.23 -6.12 -3.70
N TRP A 193 -4.95 -4.85 -3.48
CA TRP A 193 -5.08 -3.80 -4.49
C TRP A 193 -4.13 -2.64 -4.17
N GLN A 194 -3.66 -1.97 -5.18
CA GLN A 194 -2.82 -0.78 -5.04
C GLN A 194 -3.17 0.25 -6.10
N LYS A 195 -3.26 1.51 -5.70
CA LYS A 195 -3.44 2.62 -6.65
C LYS A 195 -2.30 2.65 -7.65
N ASP A 196 -2.66 2.66 -8.93
CA ASP A 196 -1.74 2.63 -10.07
C ASP A 196 -0.78 1.41 -10.09
N GLY A 197 -1.12 0.36 -9.33
CA GLY A 197 -0.37 -0.91 -9.29
C GLY A 197 -0.69 -1.87 -10.44
N ARG A 198 -1.72 -1.57 -11.24
CA ARG A 198 -2.15 -2.39 -12.36
C ARG A 198 -1.12 -2.40 -13.48
N ALA A 199 -0.80 -3.57 -14.01
CA ALA A 199 0.00 -3.69 -15.23
C ALA A 199 -0.72 -3.05 -16.45
N SER A 200 0.01 -2.70 -17.51
CA SER A 200 -0.57 -2.19 -18.76
C SER A 200 -1.41 -3.24 -19.48
N GLU A 201 -1.03 -4.49 -19.34
CA GLU A 201 -1.72 -5.66 -19.88
C GLU A 201 -1.59 -6.85 -18.94
N ALA A 202 -2.53 -7.77 -18.98
CA ALA A 202 -2.49 -9.02 -18.23
C ALA A 202 -3.29 -10.10 -18.96
N ASP A 203 -2.87 -11.34 -18.80
CA ASP A 203 -3.58 -12.53 -19.28
C ASP A 203 -3.36 -13.67 -18.27
N THR A 204 -4.43 -14.28 -17.84
CA THR A 204 -4.39 -15.42 -16.91
C THR A 204 -4.11 -16.74 -17.63
N GLY A 205 -4.14 -16.77 -18.96
CA GLY A 205 -3.96 -17.98 -19.75
C GLY A 205 -5.19 -18.90 -19.82
N ILE A 206 -6.37 -18.42 -19.41
CA ILE A 206 -7.64 -19.14 -19.61
C ILE A 206 -8.11 -18.86 -21.04
N GLU A 207 -7.88 -19.80 -21.93
CA GLU A 207 -8.19 -19.65 -23.36
C GLU A 207 -9.60 -20.16 -23.74
N THR A 208 -10.18 -21.02 -22.93
CA THR A 208 -11.47 -21.66 -23.24
C THR A 208 -12.34 -21.75 -22.01
N ILE A 209 -13.65 -21.77 -22.23
CA ILE A 209 -14.67 -21.98 -21.20
C ILE A 209 -15.75 -22.93 -21.74
N GLY A 210 -16.36 -23.72 -20.87
CA GLY A 210 -17.49 -24.56 -21.24
C GLY A 210 -18.75 -23.78 -21.63
N THR A 211 -19.70 -24.44 -22.28
CA THR A 211 -21.03 -23.89 -22.59
C THR A 211 -22.09 -24.46 -21.66
N GLY A 212 -22.96 -23.61 -21.12
CA GLY A 212 -24.01 -24.05 -20.20
C GLY A 212 -24.47 -22.93 -19.26
N ASP A 213 -24.88 -23.33 -18.07
CA ASP A 213 -25.17 -22.39 -17.00
C ASP A 213 -23.95 -21.54 -16.69
N SER A 214 -24.09 -20.21 -16.78
CA SER A 214 -22.95 -19.31 -16.80
C SER A 214 -22.14 -19.34 -15.51
N LEU A 215 -22.80 -19.42 -14.35
CA LEU A 215 -22.09 -19.50 -13.06
C LEU A 215 -21.35 -20.84 -12.94
N THR A 216 -22.00 -21.95 -13.29
CA THR A 216 -21.38 -23.29 -13.25
C THR A 216 -20.12 -23.35 -14.11
N MET A 217 -20.19 -22.91 -15.36
CA MET A 217 -19.05 -22.94 -16.28
C MET A 217 -17.89 -22.06 -15.83
N ILE A 218 -18.19 -20.89 -15.26
CA ILE A 218 -17.17 -19.99 -14.71
C ILE A 218 -16.47 -20.62 -13.50
N ILE A 219 -17.23 -21.17 -12.54
CA ILE A 219 -16.62 -21.82 -11.37
C ILE A 219 -15.82 -23.05 -11.76
N GLU A 220 -16.29 -23.84 -12.74
CA GLU A 220 -15.51 -24.96 -13.28
C GLU A 220 -14.18 -24.50 -13.89
N ALA A 221 -14.20 -23.43 -14.68
CA ALA A 221 -12.99 -22.84 -15.26
C ALA A 221 -12.03 -22.33 -14.17
N LEU A 222 -12.56 -21.70 -13.11
CA LEU A 222 -11.75 -21.23 -11.98
C LEU A 222 -11.15 -22.38 -11.16
N CYS A 223 -11.93 -23.43 -10.89
CA CYS A 223 -11.42 -24.63 -10.22
C CYS A 223 -10.29 -25.29 -11.01
N ASN A 224 -10.44 -25.40 -12.33
CA ASN A 224 -9.38 -25.91 -13.19
C ASN A 224 -8.14 -25.01 -13.19
N TYR A 225 -8.33 -23.70 -13.20
CA TYR A 225 -7.25 -22.70 -13.17
C TYR A 225 -6.46 -22.73 -11.85
N GLU A 226 -7.16 -22.82 -10.71
CA GLU A 226 -6.54 -22.86 -9.37
C GLU A 226 -6.09 -24.29 -8.96
N GLY A 227 -6.41 -25.31 -9.77
CA GLY A 227 -6.08 -26.71 -9.46
C GLY A 227 -6.95 -27.33 -8.37
N GLU A 228 -8.17 -26.82 -8.20
CA GLU A 228 -9.16 -27.31 -7.25
C GLU A 228 -9.93 -28.54 -7.81
N GLN A 229 -10.73 -29.15 -6.96
CA GLN A 229 -11.57 -30.29 -7.36
C GLN A 229 -12.75 -29.85 -8.23
N THR A 230 -13.41 -30.82 -8.87
CA THR A 230 -14.65 -30.57 -9.64
C THR A 230 -15.67 -29.83 -8.77
N PRO A 231 -16.22 -28.69 -9.23
CA PRO A 231 -17.09 -27.86 -8.41
C PRO A 231 -18.43 -28.54 -8.09
N VAL A 232 -18.93 -28.18 -6.92
CA VAL A 232 -20.31 -28.55 -6.49
C VAL A 232 -21.14 -27.28 -6.47
N ILE A 233 -22.02 -27.13 -7.46
CA ILE A 233 -22.94 -25.98 -7.58
C ILE A 233 -24.36 -26.46 -7.41
N THR A 234 -25.09 -25.87 -6.50
CA THR A 234 -26.51 -26.14 -6.27
C THR A 234 -27.37 -24.97 -6.80
N ALA A 235 -28.55 -25.27 -7.26
CA ALA A 235 -29.47 -24.26 -7.78
C ALA A 235 -29.78 -23.18 -6.73
N GLY A 236 -29.64 -21.92 -7.13
CA GLY A 236 -29.89 -20.76 -6.28
C GLY A 236 -28.68 -20.26 -5.48
N MET A 237 -27.50 -20.85 -5.63
CA MET A 237 -26.28 -20.30 -5.08
C MET A 237 -25.97 -18.93 -5.68
N THR A 238 -25.58 -18.01 -4.82
CA THR A 238 -24.99 -16.73 -5.24
C THR A 238 -23.56 -16.94 -5.72
N VAL A 239 -22.99 -15.95 -6.43
CA VAL A 239 -21.58 -15.99 -6.87
C VAL A 239 -20.63 -16.13 -5.69
N MET A 240 -20.90 -15.42 -4.59
CA MET A 240 -20.06 -15.50 -3.38
C MET A 240 -20.09 -16.90 -2.76
N GLU A 241 -21.28 -17.47 -2.56
CA GLU A 241 -21.42 -18.83 -2.03
C GLU A 241 -20.77 -19.88 -2.95
N ALA A 242 -20.87 -19.71 -4.26
CA ALA A 242 -20.24 -20.59 -5.23
C ALA A 242 -18.70 -20.51 -5.18
N LEU A 243 -18.13 -19.31 -5.05
CA LEU A 243 -16.69 -19.13 -4.87
C LEU A 243 -16.20 -19.71 -3.53
N GLU A 244 -16.89 -19.41 -2.43
CA GLU A 244 -16.53 -19.88 -1.08
C GLU A 244 -16.62 -21.42 -0.93
N ALA A 245 -17.58 -22.04 -1.61
CA ALA A 245 -17.76 -23.49 -1.53
C ALA A 245 -16.76 -24.29 -2.38
N ASN A 246 -16.18 -23.69 -3.43
CA ASN A 246 -15.40 -24.42 -4.43
C ASN A 246 -13.94 -23.99 -4.56
N LEU A 247 -13.54 -22.85 -3.99
CA LEU A 247 -12.15 -22.41 -3.97
C LEU A 247 -11.59 -22.41 -2.55
N SER A 248 -10.35 -22.81 -2.39
CA SER A 248 -9.60 -22.67 -1.14
C SER A 248 -9.16 -21.23 -0.85
N ARG A 249 -9.52 -20.31 -1.72
CA ARG A 249 -9.27 -18.88 -1.68
C ARG A 249 -10.44 -18.15 -1.07
N GLN A 250 -10.18 -16.95 -0.56
CA GLN A 250 -11.21 -16.11 0.01
C GLN A 250 -11.95 -15.33 -1.08
N ALA A 251 -13.24 -15.54 -1.21
CA ALA A 251 -14.09 -14.82 -2.13
C ALA A 251 -14.30 -13.37 -1.72
N VAL A 252 -14.40 -12.45 -2.69
CA VAL A 252 -14.62 -11.03 -2.44
C VAL A 252 -15.62 -10.44 -3.43
N SER A 253 -16.51 -9.61 -2.91
CA SER A 253 -17.37 -8.75 -3.71
C SER A 253 -16.66 -7.42 -3.98
N LEU A 254 -16.52 -7.08 -5.25
CA LEU A 254 -15.95 -5.84 -5.77
C LEU A 254 -17.02 -4.91 -6.33
N ASN A 255 -18.27 -5.09 -5.89
CA ASN A 255 -19.42 -4.35 -6.41
C ASN A 255 -19.28 -2.85 -6.16
N GLY A 256 -19.61 -2.06 -7.17
CA GLY A 256 -19.53 -0.60 -7.14
C GLY A 256 -18.13 -0.03 -7.44
N ILE A 257 -17.10 -0.87 -7.58
CA ILE A 257 -15.76 -0.42 -7.96
C ILE A 257 -15.68 -0.19 -9.45
N GLY A 258 -14.89 0.80 -9.89
CA GLY A 258 -14.67 1.04 -11.31
C GLY A 258 -13.87 -0.07 -11.99
N LEU A 259 -14.17 -0.37 -13.25
CA LEU A 259 -13.49 -1.42 -14.03
C LEU A 259 -11.96 -1.28 -13.98
N SER A 260 -11.44 -0.06 -14.06
CA SER A 260 -9.99 0.19 -14.00
C SER A 260 -9.35 -0.36 -12.72
N ASP A 261 -10.01 -0.22 -11.58
CA ASP A 261 -9.50 -0.68 -10.29
C ASP A 261 -9.67 -2.18 -10.10
N VAL A 262 -10.75 -2.74 -10.66
CA VAL A 262 -11.00 -4.19 -10.66
C VAL A 262 -9.96 -4.95 -11.48
N LEU A 263 -9.46 -4.39 -12.57
CA LEU A 263 -8.43 -5.01 -13.40
C LEU A 263 -7.07 -5.18 -12.69
N ASP A 264 -6.84 -4.54 -11.54
CA ASP A 264 -5.67 -4.86 -10.69
C ASP A 264 -5.70 -6.30 -10.18
N PHE A 265 -6.89 -6.88 -9.97
CA PHE A 265 -7.05 -8.30 -9.65
C PHE A 265 -6.60 -9.19 -10.80
N VAL A 266 -7.02 -8.88 -12.02
CA VAL A 266 -6.61 -9.63 -13.22
C VAL A 266 -5.11 -9.54 -13.43
N SER A 267 -4.49 -8.37 -13.19
CA SER A 267 -3.04 -8.20 -13.31
C SER A 267 -2.24 -8.99 -12.27
N ARG A 268 -2.91 -9.43 -11.19
CA ARG A 268 -2.34 -10.33 -10.17
C ARG A 268 -2.68 -11.81 -10.39
N GLY A 269 -3.15 -12.17 -11.59
CA GLY A 269 -3.52 -13.53 -11.92
C GLY A 269 -4.85 -14.00 -11.28
N ARG A 270 -5.75 -13.06 -10.94
CA ARG A 270 -7.05 -13.35 -10.34
C ARG A 270 -8.17 -12.95 -11.30
N PRO A 271 -8.77 -13.90 -12.02
CA PRO A 271 -9.91 -13.61 -12.89
C PRO A 271 -11.04 -12.91 -12.15
N VAL A 272 -11.80 -12.11 -12.87
CA VAL A 272 -12.91 -11.33 -12.30
C VAL A 272 -14.23 -11.77 -12.96
N ILE A 273 -15.18 -12.22 -12.15
CA ILE A 273 -16.54 -12.53 -12.58
C ILE A 273 -17.31 -11.22 -12.67
N VAL A 274 -18.06 -11.05 -13.75
CA VAL A 274 -18.93 -9.91 -14.01
C VAL A 274 -20.36 -10.40 -14.16
N GLN A 275 -21.27 -9.87 -13.39
CA GLN A 275 -22.69 -10.07 -13.59
C GLN A 275 -23.19 -9.10 -14.68
N THR A 276 -23.57 -9.63 -15.81
CA THR A 276 -24.02 -8.84 -16.96
C THR A 276 -25.53 -8.68 -17.00
N ASP A 277 -26.26 -9.62 -16.42
CA ASP A 277 -27.73 -9.57 -16.30
C ASP A 277 -28.18 -10.44 -15.11
N GLU A 278 -29.47 -10.51 -14.84
CA GLU A 278 -30.01 -11.41 -13.81
C GLU A 278 -29.60 -12.86 -14.15
N ASN A 279 -28.84 -13.48 -13.25
CA ASN A 279 -28.30 -14.84 -13.39
C ASN A 279 -27.39 -15.08 -14.63
N THR A 280 -26.89 -14.04 -15.25
CA THR A 280 -25.96 -14.16 -16.38
C THR A 280 -24.60 -13.57 -16.02
N TYR A 281 -23.56 -14.37 -16.22
CA TYR A 281 -22.21 -14.03 -15.82
C TYR A 281 -21.23 -14.24 -16.97
N VAL A 282 -20.19 -13.41 -16.98
CA VAL A 282 -19.00 -13.61 -17.81
C VAL A 282 -17.77 -13.45 -16.92
N MET A 283 -16.59 -13.81 -17.42
CA MET A 283 -15.37 -13.70 -16.63
C MET A 283 -14.29 -12.98 -17.41
N ILE A 284 -13.74 -11.90 -16.83
CA ILE A 284 -12.57 -11.19 -17.37
C ILE A 284 -11.34 -12.01 -16.99
N VAL A 285 -10.64 -12.51 -18.00
CA VAL A 285 -9.44 -13.35 -17.85
C VAL A 285 -8.16 -12.65 -18.28
N GLY A 286 -8.29 -11.50 -18.91
CA GLY A 286 -7.16 -10.69 -19.33
C GLY A 286 -7.60 -9.33 -19.85
N TYR A 287 -6.64 -8.49 -20.19
CA TYR A 287 -6.87 -7.18 -20.82
C TYR A 287 -5.60 -6.61 -21.42
N ASN A 288 -5.77 -5.65 -22.34
CA ASN A 288 -4.74 -4.74 -22.79
C ASN A 288 -5.29 -3.30 -22.83
N GLU A 289 -4.60 -2.38 -23.48
CA GLU A 289 -5.02 -0.98 -23.55
C GLU A 289 -6.40 -0.76 -24.20
N SER A 290 -6.79 -1.63 -25.12
CA SER A 290 -8.00 -1.46 -25.96
C SER A 290 -9.10 -2.47 -25.68
N TYR A 291 -8.75 -3.65 -25.16
CA TYR A 291 -9.67 -4.78 -25.04
C TYR A 291 -9.59 -5.44 -23.67
N LEU A 292 -10.73 -6.01 -23.27
CA LEU A 292 -10.86 -7.02 -22.21
C LEU A 292 -10.91 -8.39 -22.89
N PHE A 293 -10.22 -9.37 -22.37
CA PHE A 293 -10.34 -10.77 -22.79
C PHE A 293 -11.40 -11.41 -21.89
N VAL A 294 -12.53 -11.75 -22.48
CA VAL A 294 -13.73 -12.17 -21.74
C VAL A 294 -14.11 -13.58 -22.11
N ALA A 295 -14.08 -14.46 -21.12
CA ALA A 295 -14.61 -15.79 -21.18
C ALA A 295 -16.14 -15.74 -21.05
N ASN A 296 -16.86 -16.14 -22.12
CA ASN A 296 -18.31 -16.11 -22.20
C ASN A 296 -18.88 -17.53 -22.30
N PRO A 297 -19.54 -18.04 -21.23
CA PRO A 297 -20.13 -19.36 -21.22
C PRO A 297 -21.26 -19.60 -22.24
N GLU A 298 -21.98 -18.56 -22.65
CA GLU A 298 -22.99 -18.66 -23.71
C GLU A 298 -22.38 -19.05 -25.06
N LYS A 299 -21.16 -18.60 -25.31
CA LYS A 299 -20.43 -18.83 -26.55
C LYS A 299 -19.39 -19.95 -26.45
N GLY A 300 -19.00 -20.32 -25.24
CA GLY A 300 -17.94 -21.29 -24.98
C GLY A 300 -16.54 -20.81 -25.42
N THR A 301 -16.34 -19.50 -25.50
CA THR A 301 -15.09 -18.91 -26.03
C THR A 301 -14.62 -17.74 -25.18
N VAL A 302 -13.33 -17.48 -25.26
CA VAL A 302 -12.75 -16.18 -24.85
C VAL A 302 -12.71 -15.27 -26.06
N SER A 303 -13.14 -14.03 -25.92
CA SER A 303 -13.22 -13.06 -27.00
C SER A 303 -12.86 -11.66 -26.52
N ASP A 304 -12.40 -10.82 -27.48
CA ASP A 304 -12.01 -9.44 -27.23
C ASP A 304 -13.23 -8.55 -27.13
N TRP A 305 -13.37 -7.88 -25.99
CA TRP A 305 -14.43 -6.91 -25.74
C TRP A 305 -13.83 -5.50 -25.63
N ASN A 306 -14.35 -4.54 -26.39
CA ASN A 306 -13.83 -3.17 -26.37
C ASN A 306 -13.88 -2.56 -24.96
N TYR A 307 -12.75 -2.18 -24.41
CA TYR A 307 -12.60 -1.68 -23.04
C TYR A 307 -13.52 -0.47 -22.75
N GLY A 308 -13.51 0.54 -23.63
CA GLY A 308 -14.29 1.77 -23.42
C GLY A 308 -15.77 1.51 -23.40
N HIS A 309 -16.29 0.72 -24.35
CA HIS A 309 -17.69 0.39 -24.44
C HIS A 309 -18.18 -0.39 -23.20
N PHE A 310 -17.47 -1.45 -22.81
CA PHE A 310 -17.87 -2.30 -21.71
C PHE A 310 -17.66 -1.64 -20.34
N LYS A 311 -16.70 -0.73 -20.21
CA LYS A 311 -16.56 0.11 -19.02
C LYS A 311 -17.85 0.89 -18.73
N ASP A 312 -18.43 1.50 -19.74
CA ASP A 312 -19.67 2.26 -19.60
C ASP A 312 -20.88 1.33 -19.39
N GLU A 313 -20.93 0.19 -20.09
CA GLU A 313 -21.99 -0.81 -19.90
C GLU A 313 -22.01 -1.37 -18.49
N PHE A 314 -20.86 -1.81 -17.94
CA PHE A 314 -20.77 -2.32 -16.57
C PHE A 314 -21.14 -1.25 -15.55
N LYS A 315 -20.71 -0.01 -15.76
CA LYS A 315 -21.08 1.12 -14.90
C LYS A 315 -22.59 1.34 -14.89
N ASN A 316 -23.26 1.28 -16.04
CA ASN A 316 -24.70 1.43 -16.14
C ASN A 316 -25.48 0.29 -15.46
N LYS A 317 -24.87 -0.89 -15.34
CA LYS A 317 -25.40 -2.07 -14.64
C LYS A 317 -24.97 -2.14 -13.16
N GLY A 318 -24.29 -1.12 -12.62
CA GLY A 318 -23.93 -1.01 -11.20
C GLY A 318 -22.56 -1.58 -10.85
N ASN A 319 -21.71 -1.93 -11.83
CA ASN A 319 -20.38 -2.50 -11.60
C ASN A 319 -20.43 -3.72 -10.66
N LEU A 320 -21.11 -4.76 -11.07
CA LEU A 320 -21.28 -5.99 -10.30
C LEU A 320 -20.11 -6.96 -10.58
N PHE A 321 -19.09 -6.89 -9.77
CA PHE A 321 -17.86 -7.66 -9.92
C PHE A 321 -17.57 -8.54 -8.71
N TYR A 322 -17.02 -9.73 -8.95
CA TYR A 322 -16.61 -10.68 -7.92
C TYR A 322 -15.26 -11.29 -8.26
N SER A 323 -14.45 -11.58 -7.26
CA SER A 323 -13.16 -12.25 -7.43
C SER A 323 -12.79 -12.97 -6.12
N TYR A 324 -11.50 -13.32 -5.97
CA TYR A 324 -10.96 -13.99 -4.79
C TYR A 324 -9.48 -13.61 -4.55
N TYR A 325 -8.92 -13.99 -3.41
CA TYR A 325 -7.50 -13.80 -3.12
C TYR A 325 -6.91 -14.86 -2.20
#